data_dd72663f738c05cbcf283240c44c5a34
#
_entry.id   dd72663f738c05cbcf283240c44c5a34
#
_cell.length_a   1.000
_cell.length_b   1.000
_cell.length_c   1.000
_cell.angle_alpha   90.00
_cell.angle_beta   90.00
_cell.angle_gamma   90.00
#
_symmetry.space_group_name_H-M   'P 1'
#
loop_
_entity.id
_entity.type
_entity.pdbx_description
1 polymer ?
#
loop_
_entity_poly.entity_id
_entity_poly.type
_entity_poly.pdbx_seq_one_letter_code
_entity_poly.pdbx_strand_id
1 'polypeptide(L)'
;MESPELSFSLAYIVFCLCFVFTPTEFRSAGLTVQNLFSSWLGSEDVDFISYHVRRTSVTVLVHSALPLGYYMGMCLAAPEKNLTYFNQVSDGWRTFLLISLALQLLGWVLVIYWSRRNWTYHPISRALQAHVRPPHSNWGSVASSVNTEFRRIDKFATGAPGARAIITDSWVLKVTTYHVYMALQSECHVTVTESRQHQLSPDSPSPTQILTLRVDSINPAARAFYISVNSTEYSELREKLHAPIRSSANVVIHQTISELFLDTFRAQVELNPTYTLPSGQDLEPCIGCMQVLANSKLVTLCHSEDSDSDCQQCFCRPMWCLSCLGRWFASRQDQQRPETWLSSRVPCPTCRARFCILDVCVVTR
;
A
#
# COMPACT_ATOMS: atom_id res chain seq x y z
N MET A 1 8.76 -42.81 -22.43
CA MET A 1 9.62 -41.65 -22.87
C MET A 1 8.66 -40.49 -23.11
N GLU A 2 8.71 -39.49 -22.26
CA GLU A 2 7.92 -38.27 -22.47
C GLU A 2 8.46 -37.54 -23.71
N SER A 3 7.57 -37.11 -24.58
CA SER A 3 7.97 -36.37 -25.78
C SER A 3 8.56 -35.02 -25.34
N PRO A 4 9.75 -34.60 -25.80
CA PRO A 4 10.38 -33.33 -25.40
C PRO A 4 9.47 -32.13 -25.69
N GLU A 5 8.60 -32.25 -26.67
CA GLU A 5 7.56 -31.31 -27.04
C GLU A 5 6.53 -31.10 -25.91
N LEU A 6 6.03 -32.20 -25.32
CA LEU A 6 5.05 -32.11 -24.23
C LEU A 6 5.68 -31.48 -22.98
N SER A 7 6.89 -31.92 -22.64
CA SER A 7 7.64 -31.36 -21.50
C SER A 7 7.91 -29.88 -21.67
N PHE A 8 8.33 -29.43 -22.86
CA PHE A 8 8.52 -28.01 -23.16
C PHE A 8 7.21 -27.24 -23.06
N SER A 9 6.12 -27.73 -23.62
CA SER A 9 4.82 -27.07 -23.62
C SER A 9 4.29 -26.87 -22.20
N LEU A 10 4.38 -27.91 -21.35
CA LEU A 10 3.98 -27.81 -19.95
C LEU A 10 4.85 -26.80 -19.17
N ALA A 11 6.17 -26.89 -19.34
CA ALA A 11 7.09 -25.94 -18.69
C ALA A 11 6.83 -24.50 -19.12
N TYR A 12 6.59 -24.28 -20.42
CA TYR A 12 6.30 -22.93 -20.94
C TYR A 12 4.95 -22.38 -20.44
N ILE A 13 3.91 -23.21 -20.36
CA ILE A 13 2.62 -22.80 -19.78
C ILE A 13 2.79 -22.39 -18.32
N VAL A 14 3.49 -23.21 -17.51
CA VAL A 14 3.78 -22.88 -16.11
C VAL A 14 4.57 -21.58 -16.02
N PHE A 15 5.60 -21.41 -16.86
CA PHE A 15 6.37 -20.17 -16.94
C PHE A 15 5.46 -18.96 -17.24
N CYS A 16 4.60 -19.05 -18.26
CA CYS A 16 3.67 -17.97 -18.62
C CYS A 16 2.72 -17.63 -17.48
N LEU A 17 2.15 -18.63 -16.81
CA LEU A 17 1.28 -18.42 -15.66
C LEU A 17 2.03 -17.70 -14.52
N CYS A 18 3.22 -18.18 -14.18
CA CYS A 18 4.06 -17.56 -13.16
C CYS A 18 4.51 -16.14 -13.55
N PHE A 19 4.78 -15.91 -14.83
CA PHE A 19 5.21 -14.60 -15.32
C PHE A 19 4.07 -13.56 -15.31
N VAL A 20 2.85 -13.98 -15.64
CA VAL A 20 1.67 -13.10 -15.67
C VAL A 20 1.15 -12.84 -14.25
N PHE A 21 1.03 -13.87 -13.41
CA PHE A 21 0.50 -13.76 -12.04
C PHE A 21 1.57 -13.42 -10.99
N THR A 22 2.83 -13.55 -11.34
CA THR A 22 4.01 -13.18 -10.53
C THR A 22 3.93 -13.63 -9.06
N PRO A 23 3.95 -14.96 -8.77
CA PRO A 23 4.00 -15.46 -7.40
C PRO A 23 5.27 -14.97 -6.67
N THR A 24 5.30 -15.13 -5.34
CA THR A 24 6.36 -14.60 -4.48
C THR A 24 7.74 -15.08 -4.86
N GLU A 25 7.86 -16.36 -5.27
CA GLU A 25 9.10 -17.00 -5.71
C GLU A 25 9.63 -16.38 -7.01
N PHE A 26 8.75 -16.07 -7.97
CA PHE A 26 9.12 -15.39 -9.21
C PHE A 26 9.58 -13.95 -8.98
N ARG A 27 8.97 -13.27 -8.01
CA ARG A 27 9.40 -11.91 -7.62
C ARG A 27 10.76 -11.93 -6.95
N SER A 28 10.98 -12.84 -6.01
CA SER A 28 12.27 -12.98 -5.32
C SER A 28 13.40 -13.36 -6.27
N ALA A 29 13.09 -14.17 -7.29
CA ALA A 29 14.02 -14.52 -8.37
C ALA A 29 14.28 -13.36 -9.36
N GLY A 30 13.57 -12.24 -9.25
CA GLY A 30 13.73 -11.10 -10.15
C GLY A 30 13.08 -11.29 -11.53
N LEU A 31 12.31 -12.35 -11.75
CA LEU A 31 11.66 -12.68 -13.01
C LEU A 31 10.34 -11.92 -13.19
N THR A 32 10.38 -10.60 -13.10
CA THR A 32 9.22 -9.74 -13.31
C THR A 32 9.52 -8.69 -14.37
N VAL A 33 8.49 -8.20 -15.06
CA VAL A 33 8.65 -7.11 -16.05
C VAL A 33 9.35 -5.90 -15.42
N GLN A 34 9.06 -5.60 -14.16
CA GLN A 34 9.67 -4.48 -13.43
C GLN A 34 11.19 -4.65 -13.27
N ASN A 35 11.65 -5.83 -12.92
CA ASN A 35 13.06 -6.09 -12.71
C ASN A 35 13.83 -6.26 -14.02
N LEU A 36 13.25 -7.00 -14.98
CA LEU A 36 13.88 -7.25 -16.29
C LEU A 36 14.08 -5.96 -17.10
N PHE A 37 13.17 -4.99 -16.97
CA PHE A 37 13.20 -3.72 -17.71
C PHE A 37 13.48 -2.51 -16.80
N SER A 38 14.07 -2.74 -15.62
CA SER A 38 14.31 -1.69 -14.62
C SER A 38 15.08 -0.48 -15.17
N SER A 39 16.08 -0.70 -16.03
CA SER A 39 16.84 0.35 -16.68
C SER A 39 15.99 1.26 -17.62
N TRP A 40 14.92 0.71 -18.17
CA TRP A 40 14.02 1.41 -19.09
C TRP A 40 12.86 2.10 -18.36
N LEU A 41 12.40 1.51 -17.27
CA LEU A 41 11.28 2.03 -16.50
C LEU A 41 11.67 3.25 -15.67
N GLY A 42 12.90 3.32 -15.21
CA GLY A 42 13.37 4.34 -14.28
C GLY A 42 12.99 4.00 -12.83
N SER A 43 13.07 4.99 -11.94
CA SER A 43 12.72 4.83 -10.53
C SER A 43 11.30 5.29 -10.25
N GLU A 44 10.52 4.46 -9.56
CA GLU A 44 9.18 4.79 -9.10
C GLU A 44 9.19 5.95 -8.10
N ASP A 45 10.22 6.04 -7.26
CA ASP A 45 10.35 7.09 -6.24
C ASP A 45 10.66 8.47 -6.84
N VAL A 46 11.19 8.53 -8.06
CA VAL A 46 11.49 9.79 -8.75
C VAL A 46 10.26 10.32 -9.49
N ASP A 47 9.59 9.46 -10.26
CA ASP A 47 8.41 9.83 -11.05
C ASP A 47 7.42 8.64 -11.09
N PHE A 48 6.53 8.61 -10.11
CA PHE A 48 5.55 7.54 -9.93
C PHE A 48 4.65 7.35 -11.16
N ILE A 49 4.09 8.43 -11.70
CA ILE A 49 3.13 8.33 -12.80
C ILE A 49 3.82 7.90 -14.10
N SER A 50 4.92 8.52 -14.48
CA SER A 50 5.65 8.14 -15.70
C SER A 50 6.20 6.72 -15.63
N TYR A 51 6.66 6.30 -14.44
CA TYR A 51 7.09 4.93 -14.19
C TYR A 51 5.94 3.93 -14.49
N HIS A 52 4.74 4.17 -13.95
CA HIS A 52 3.61 3.27 -14.16
C HIS A 52 3.06 3.31 -15.59
N VAL A 53 3.11 4.43 -16.28
CA VAL A 53 2.78 4.53 -17.72
C VAL A 53 3.72 3.65 -18.54
N ARG A 54 5.03 3.77 -18.32
CA ARG A 54 6.04 2.95 -19.01
C ARG A 54 5.88 1.48 -18.64
N ARG A 55 5.73 1.16 -17.36
CA ARG A 55 5.55 -0.21 -16.87
C ARG A 55 4.35 -0.88 -17.53
N THR A 56 3.18 -0.23 -17.54
CA THR A 56 1.98 -0.77 -18.18
C THR A 56 2.20 -1.03 -19.67
N SER A 57 2.83 -0.09 -20.36
CA SER A 57 3.13 -0.22 -21.79
C SER A 57 4.06 -1.39 -22.09
N VAL A 58 5.16 -1.50 -21.34
CA VAL A 58 6.10 -2.63 -21.48
C VAL A 58 5.42 -3.95 -21.11
N THR A 59 4.61 -3.98 -20.06
CA THR A 59 3.87 -5.20 -19.67
C THR A 59 2.96 -5.67 -20.78
N VAL A 60 2.23 -4.80 -21.44
CA VAL A 60 1.37 -5.14 -22.58
C VAL A 60 2.19 -5.74 -23.73
N LEU A 61 3.32 -5.11 -24.08
CA LEU A 61 4.20 -5.60 -25.14
C LEU A 61 4.79 -6.98 -24.82
N VAL A 62 5.25 -7.17 -23.59
CA VAL A 62 5.85 -8.45 -23.17
C VAL A 62 4.81 -9.55 -23.10
N HIS A 63 3.62 -9.27 -22.53
CA HIS A 63 2.56 -10.30 -22.44
C HIS A 63 1.99 -10.65 -23.81
N SER A 64 1.89 -9.69 -24.74
CA SER A 64 1.49 -9.98 -26.12
C SER A 64 2.53 -10.80 -26.91
N ALA A 65 3.81 -10.76 -26.48
CA ALA A 65 4.89 -11.53 -27.10
C ALA A 65 4.94 -12.99 -26.62
N LEU A 66 4.31 -13.36 -25.51
CA LEU A 66 4.39 -14.72 -24.96
C LEU A 66 3.97 -15.82 -25.95
N PRO A 67 2.86 -15.70 -26.71
CA PRO A 67 2.51 -16.73 -27.71
C PRO A 67 3.57 -16.86 -28.81
N LEU A 68 4.16 -15.75 -29.25
CA LEU A 68 5.24 -15.77 -30.23
C LEU A 68 6.50 -16.44 -29.67
N GLY A 69 6.82 -16.16 -28.39
CA GLY A 69 7.91 -16.82 -27.66
C GLY A 69 7.73 -18.33 -27.56
N TYR A 70 6.50 -18.81 -27.38
CA TYR A 70 6.18 -20.24 -27.42
C TYR A 70 6.48 -20.85 -28.78
N TYR A 71 6.03 -20.20 -29.86
CA TYR A 71 6.32 -20.67 -31.21
C TYR A 71 7.82 -20.76 -31.48
N MET A 72 8.57 -19.75 -31.11
CA MET A 72 10.03 -19.73 -31.26
C MET A 72 10.71 -20.81 -30.42
N GLY A 73 10.26 -21.02 -29.19
CA GLY A 73 10.75 -22.12 -28.35
C GLY A 73 10.45 -23.48 -28.92
N MET A 74 9.26 -23.68 -29.52
CA MET A 74 8.90 -24.94 -30.22
C MET A 74 9.74 -25.20 -31.45
N CYS A 75 10.21 -24.16 -32.16
CA CYS A 75 11.17 -24.38 -33.26
C CYS A 75 12.47 -25.06 -32.79
N LEU A 76 12.85 -24.83 -31.52
CA LEU A 76 14.05 -25.42 -30.91
C LEU A 76 13.74 -26.76 -30.22
N ALA A 77 12.58 -26.89 -29.57
CA ALA A 77 12.19 -28.07 -28.81
C ALA A 77 11.70 -29.26 -29.71
N ALA A 78 11.17 -28.96 -30.90
CA ALA A 78 10.62 -29.92 -31.82
C ALA A 78 11.09 -29.65 -33.28
N PRO A 79 12.41 -29.82 -33.57
CA PRO A 79 12.96 -29.51 -34.87
C PRO A 79 12.38 -30.39 -35.99
N GLU A 80 11.87 -31.58 -35.64
CA GLU A 80 11.19 -32.50 -36.56
C GLU A 80 9.92 -31.93 -37.20
N LYS A 81 9.30 -30.92 -36.58
CA LYS A 81 8.11 -30.23 -37.13
C LYS A 81 8.43 -29.21 -38.20
N ASN A 82 9.71 -28.92 -38.45
CA ASN A 82 10.17 -27.95 -39.43
C ASN A 82 9.45 -26.59 -39.37
N LEU A 83 9.16 -26.11 -38.13
CA LEU A 83 8.37 -24.89 -37.89
C LEU A 83 9.07 -23.62 -38.43
N THR A 84 10.36 -23.68 -38.75
CA THR A 84 11.12 -22.57 -39.34
C THR A 84 10.78 -22.35 -40.83
N TYR A 85 10.26 -23.34 -41.52
CA TYR A 85 9.94 -23.25 -42.94
C TYR A 85 8.44 -23.06 -43.15
N PHE A 86 7.97 -21.84 -43.29
CA PHE A 86 6.55 -21.47 -43.37
C PHE A 86 5.73 -22.31 -44.37
N ASN A 87 6.31 -22.73 -45.46
CA ASN A 87 5.63 -23.53 -46.49
C ASN A 87 5.44 -25.00 -46.12
N GLN A 88 6.20 -25.51 -45.15
CA GLN A 88 6.17 -26.91 -44.70
C GLN A 88 5.39 -27.10 -43.40
N VAL A 89 5.04 -26.01 -42.74
CA VAL A 89 4.33 -26.03 -41.45
C VAL A 89 2.88 -26.45 -41.64
N SER A 90 2.37 -27.31 -40.76
CA SER A 90 0.94 -27.69 -40.74
C SER A 90 0.03 -26.47 -40.55
N ASP A 91 -1.19 -26.54 -41.08
CA ASP A 91 -2.15 -25.41 -41.03
C ASP A 91 -2.44 -24.92 -39.61
N GLY A 92 -2.48 -25.80 -38.61
CA GLY A 92 -2.67 -25.44 -37.22
C GLY A 92 -1.54 -24.55 -36.68
N TRP A 93 -0.28 -24.89 -36.94
CA TRP A 93 0.87 -24.11 -36.52
C TRP A 93 1.00 -22.79 -37.30
N ARG A 94 0.62 -22.81 -38.59
CA ARG A 94 0.57 -21.57 -39.39
C ARG A 94 -0.45 -20.58 -38.83
N THR A 95 -1.64 -21.07 -38.51
CA THR A 95 -2.70 -20.25 -37.88
C THR A 95 -2.25 -19.72 -36.53
N PHE A 96 -1.62 -20.57 -35.70
CA PHE A 96 -1.09 -20.14 -34.41
C PHE A 96 -0.03 -19.02 -34.55
N LEU A 97 0.91 -19.15 -35.49
CA LEU A 97 1.91 -18.12 -35.77
C LEU A 97 1.25 -16.80 -36.20
N LEU A 98 0.28 -16.86 -37.13
CA LEU A 98 -0.42 -15.66 -37.59
C LEU A 98 -1.18 -14.96 -36.46
N ILE A 99 -1.86 -15.73 -35.59
CA ILE A 99 -2.54 -15.17 -34.41
C ILE A 99 -1.53 -14.54 -33.45
N SER A 100 -0.41 -15.20 -33.19
CA SER A 100 0.66 -14.70 -32.31
C SER A 100 1.26 -13.38 -32.82
N LEU A 101 1.52 -13.32 -34.13
CA LEU A 101 2.01 -12.09 -34.79
C LEU A 101 0.94 -10.98 -34.75
N ALA A 102 -0.32 -11.31 -34.98
CA ALA A 102 -1.43 -10.33 -34.92
C ALA A 102 -1.58 -9.77 -33.49
N LEU A 103 -1.50 -10.60 -32.45
CA LEU A 103 -1.53 -10.16 -31.05
C LEU A 103 -0.36 -9.22 -30.71
N GLN A 104 0.84 -9.58 -31.16
CA GLN A 104 2.02 -8.75 -30.95
C GLN A 104 1.92 -7.40 -31.70
N LEU A 105 1.44 -7.41 -32.93
CA LEU A 105 1.21 -6.20 -33.71
C LEU A 105 0.15 -5.31 -33.04
N LEU A 106 -0.94 -5.91 -32.54
CA LEU A 106 -1.98 -5.18 -31.80
C LEU A 106 -1.41 -4.53 -30.55
N GLY A 107 -0.56 -5.23 -29.80
CA GLY A 107 0.15 -4.66 -28.64
C GLY A 107 0.98 -3.42 -29.01
N TRP A 108 1.75 -3.49 -30.10
CA TRP A 108 2.52 -2.36 -30.60
C TRP A 108 1.64 -1.19 -31.05
N VAL A 109 0.57 -1.45 -31.81
CA VAL A 109 -0.38 -0.43 -32.27
C VAL A 109 -1.01 0.26 -31.07
N LEU A 110 -1.39 -0.49 -30.03
CA LEU A 110 -1.96 0.06 -28.81
C LEU A 110 -0.97 0.97 -28.07
N VAL A 111 0.28 0.54 -27.88
CA VAL A 111 1.29 1.35 -27.19
C VAL A 111 1.66 2.60 -28.01
N ILE A 112 1.77 2.48 -29.32
CA ILE A 112 1.98 3.64 -30.21
C ILE A 112 0.80 4.61 -30.12
N TYR A 113 -0.43 4.12 -30.09
CA TYR A 113 -1.62 4.96 -29.89
C TYR A 113 -1.57 5.68 -28.54
N TRP A 114 -1.18 4.99 -27.46
CA TRP A 114 -1.04 5.58 -26.11
C TRP A 114 0.06 6.64 -26.05
N SER A 115 1.17 6.42 -26.72
CA SER A 115 2.32 7.35 -26.72
C SER A 115 2.04 8.67 -27.47
N ARG A 116 1.02 8.70 -28.34
CA ARG A 116 0.66 9.92 -29.08
C ARG A 116 0.23 11.03 -28.13
N ARG A 117 0.51 12.28 -28.53
CA ARG A 117 0.22 13.49 -27.75
C ARG A 117 0.70 13.41 -26.31
N ASN A 118 1.94 12.99 -26.12
CA ASN A 118 2.58 12.90 -24.82
C ASN A 118 1.78 12.05 -23.81
N TRP A 119 1.40 10.84 -24.20
CA TRP A 119 0.70 9.85 -23.36
C TRP A 119 -0.72 10.23 -22.94
N THR A 120 -1.32 11.24 -23.51
CA THR A 120 -2.68 11.70 -23.15
C THR A 120 -3.74 10.59 -23.31
N TYR A 121 -3.54 9.66 -24.24
CA TYR A 121 -4.47 8.55 -24.49
C TYR A 121 -4.24 7.34 -23.59
N HIS A 122 -3.19 7.35 -22.79
CA HIS A 122 -2.90 6.25 -21.87
C HIS A 122 -3.97 6.15 -20.78
N PRO A 123 -4.41 4.93 -20.35
CA PRO A 123 -5.45 4.76 -19.34
C PRO A 123 -5.17 5.51 -18.03
N ILE A 124 -3.91 5.53 -17.56
CA ILE A 124 -3.50 6.26 -16.36
C ILE A 124 -3.67 7.77 -16.56
N SER A 125 -3.23 8.31 -17.69
CA SER A 125 -3.38 9.76 -17.99
C SER A 125 -4.84 10.17 -18.10
N ARG A 126 -5.68 9.30 -18.66
CA ARG A 126 -7.14 9.53 -18.70
C ARG A 126 -7.77 9.52 -17.30
N ALA A 127 -7.30 8.64 -16.41
CA ALA A 127 -7.76 8.66 -15.02
C ALA A 127 -7.36 9.97 -14.32
N LEU A 128 -6.14 10.46 -14.54
CA LEU A 128 -5.70 11.77 -14.02
C LEU A 128 -6.51 12.94 -14.63
N GLN A 129 -6.87 12.84 -15.90
CA GLN A 129 -7.66 13.88 -16.57
C GLN A 129 -9.04 14.09 -15.93
N ALA A 130 -9.63 13.04 -15.34
CA ALA A 130 -10.87 13.14 -14.58
C ALA A 130 -10.77 14.02 -13.33
N HIS A 131 -9.55 14.25 -12.83
CA HIS A 131 -9.26 15.07 -11.64
C HIS A 131 -8.67 16.45 -11.97
N VAL A 132 -8.68 16.85 -13.25
CA VAL A 132 -8.23 18.18 -13.67
C VAL A 132 -9.24 19.22 -13.22
N ARG A 133 -8.87 20.03 -12.23
CA ARG A 133 -9.64 21.17 -11.69
C ARG A 133 -8.68 22.29 -11.31
N PRO A 134 -9.13 23.55 -11.26
CA PRO A 134 -8.25 24.60 -10.74
C PRO A 134 -7.66 24.24 -9.37
N PRO A 135 -6.36 24.43 -9.14
CA PRO A 135 -5.37 25.16 -9.96
C PRO A 135 -4.74 24.33 -11.11
N HIS A 136 -5.06 23.04 -11.27
CA HIS A 136 -4.48 22.18 -12.30
C HIS A 136 -5.06 22.48 -13.68
N SER A 137 -4.21 22.69 -14.68
CA SER A 137 -4.60 23.02 -16.05
C SER A 137 -4.66 21.82 -16.99
N ASN A 138 -3.94 20.74 -16.66
CA ASN A 138 -3.85 19.53 -17.47
C ASN A 138 -3.53 18.29 -16.60
N TRP A 139 -3.60 17.11 -17.19
CA TRP A 139 -3.29 15.87 -16.49
C TRP A 139 -1.83 15.81 -15.96
N GLY A 140 -0.89 16.47 -16.64
CA GLY A 140 0.51 16.53 -16.22
C GLY A 140 0.71 17.31 -14.92
N SER A 141 -0.07 18.37 -14.67
CA SER A 141 -0.03 19.10 -13.41
C SER A 141 -0.59 18.27 -12.24
N VAL A 142 -1.65 17.49 -12.51
CA VAL A 142 -2.18 16.52 -11.53
C VAL A 142 -1.16 15.42 -11.26
N ALA A 143 -0.51 14.90 -12.31
CA ALA A 143 0.57 13.90 -12.16
C ALA A 143 1.73 14.43 -11.32
N SER A 144 2.14 15.69 -11.51
CA SER A 144 3.17 16.33 -10.69
C SER A 144 2.77 16.44 -9.21
N SER A 145 1.51 16.74 -8.92
CA SER A 145 0.98 16.75 -7.55
C SER A 145 1.07 15.36 -6.91
N VAL A 146 0.59 14.32 -7.62
CA VAL A 146 0.69 12.92 -7.15
C VAL A 146 2.14 12.52 -6.91
N ASN A 147 3.05 12.83 -7.83
CA ASN A 147 4.48 12.53 -7.70
C ASN A 147 5.11 13.23 -6.49
N THR A 148 4.74 14.48 -6.24
CA THR A 148 5.25 15.25 -5.10
C THR A 148 4.81 14.65 -3.77
N GLU A 149 3.54 14.28 -3.66
CA GLU A 149 3.04 13.62 -2.45
C GLU A 149 3.60 12.20 -2.28
N PHE A 150 3.76 11.46 -3.38
CA PHE A 150 4.32 10.11 -3.35
C PHE A 150 5.77 10.09 -2.82
N ARG A 151 6.56 11.13 -3.06
CA ARG A 151 7.94 11.25 -2.55
C ARG A 151 8.02 11.47 -1.05
N ARG A 152 6.94 11.90 -0.40
CA ARG A 152 6.93 12.11 1.05
C ARG A 152 7.05 10.79 1.80
N ILE A 153 7.64 10.85 2.98
CA ILE A 153 7.92 9.68 3.82
C ILE A 153 6.64 9.20 4.53
N ASP A 154 5.72 10.11 4.79
CA ASP A 154 4.51 9.93 5.61
C ASP A 154 3.33 9.26 4.89
N LYS A 155 3.55 8.68 3.73
CA LYS A 155 2.54 7.91 2.99
C LYS A 155 2.29 6.55 3.65
N PHE A 156 1.04 6.12 3.67
CA PHE A 156 0.66 4.74 3.98
C PHE A 156 0.76 3.89 2.70
N ALA A 157 1.35 2.72 2.79
CA ALA A 157 1.43 1.80 1.65
C ALA A 157 1.30 0.36 2.14
N THR A 158 0.33 -0.37 1.58
CA THR A 158 0.08 -1.78 1.91
C THR A 158 -0.08 -2.62 0.67
N GLY A 159 0.10 -3.92 0.82
CA GLY A 159 -0.05 -4.91 -0.24
C GLY A 159 1.25 -5.25 -0.97
N ALA A 160 1.18 -6.31 -1.78
CA ALA A 160 2.31 -6.77 -2.55
C ALA A 160 2.58 -5.87 -3.77
N PRO A 161 3.83 -5.78 -4.26
CA PRO A 161 4.14 -5.12 -5.52
C PRO A 161 3.23 -5.62 -6.66
N GLY A 162 2.55 -4.71 -7.36
CA GLY A 162 1.58 -5.04 -8.41
C GLY A 162 0.12 -5.16 -7.96
N ALA A 163 -0.16 -5.11 -6.65
CA ALA A 163 -1.52 -5.04 -6.09
C ALA A 163 -1.51 -4.21 -4.80
N ARG A 164 -0.86 -3.07 -4.84
CA ARG A 164 -0.53 -2.23 -3.69
C ARG A 164 -1.50 -1.06 -3.59
N ALA A 165 -2.00 -0.78 -2.37
CA ALA A 165 -2.72 0.44 -2.06
C ALA A 165 -1.76 1.45 -1.43
N ILE A 166 -1.86 2.72 -1.82
CA ILE A 166 -1.04 3.81 -1.35
C ILE A 166 -1.95 4.98 -1.01
N ILE A 167 -1.82 5.52 0.18
CA ILE A 167 -2.58 6.68 0.62
C ILE A 167 -1.58 7.77 0.98
N THR A 168 -1.74 8.90 0.31
CA THR A 168 -1.00 10.13 0.55
C THR A 168 -1.92 11.16 1.18
N ASP A 169 -1.46 12.37 1.44
CA ASP A 169 -2.30 13.41 2.06
C ASP A 169 -3.58 13.70 1.27
N SER A 170 -3.50 13.74 -0.06
CA SER A 170 -4.67 14.09 -0.90
C SER A 170 -5.20 12.91 -1.71
N TRP A 171 -4.45 11.81 -1.88
CA TRP A 171 -4.78 10.76 -2.82
C TRP A 171 -4.93 9.38 -2.18
N VAL A 172 -5.89 8.63 -2.68
CA VAL A 172 -6.02 7.18 -2.50
C VAL A 172 -5.71 6.52 -3.83
N LEU A 173 -4.62 5.75 -3.88
CA LEU A 173 -4.09 5.12 -5.07
C LEU A 173 -4.15 3.60 -4.94
N LYS A 174 -4.50 2.90 -6.02
CA LYS A 174 -4.35 1.44 -6.13
C LYS A 174 -3.54 1.10 -7.37
N VAL A 175 -2.40 0.49 -7.17
CA VAL A 175 -1.52 0.02 -8.24
C VAL A 175 -1.86 -1.41 -8.58
N THR A 176 -2.15 -1.68 -9.86
CA THR A 176 -2.33 -3.02 -10.41
C THR A 176 -1.34 -3.26 -11.54
N THR A 177 -1.30 -4.48 -12.07
CA THR A 177 -0.38 -4.84 -13.17
C THR A 177 -0.54 -3.93 -14.39
N TYR A 178 -1.78 -3.58 -14.77
CA TYR A 178 -2.06 -2.83 -15.99
C TYR A 178 -2.63 -1.42 -15.77
N HIS A 179 -2.92 -1.06 -14.53
CA HIS A 179 -3.59 0.22 -14.26
C HIS A 179 -3.23 0.78 -12.89
N VAL A 180 -3.36 2.09 -12.74
CA VAL A 180 -3.36 2.79 -11.45
C VAL A 180 -4.71 3.45 -11.28
N TYR A 181 -5.48 3.00 -10.28
CA TYR A 181 -6.71 3.63 -9.86
C TYR A 181 -6.38 4.74 -8.88
N MET A 182 -7.13 5.84 -8.94
CA MET A 182 -6.90 6.99 -8.10
C MET A 182 -8.19 7.71 -7.75
N ALA A 183 -8.24 8.23 -6.54
CA ALA A 183 -9.33 9.06 -6.04
C ALA A 183 -8.75 10.14 -5.12
N LEU A 184 -9.34 11.34 -5.12
CA LEU A 184 -9.02 12.38 -4.15
C LEU A 184 -9.66 12.04 -2.82
N GLN A 185 -8.92 12.17 -1.71
CA GLN A 185 -9.44 11.93 -0.36
C GLN A 185 -10.64 12.82 -0.02
N SER A 186 -10.63 14.09 -0.48
CA SER A 186 -11.73 15.04 -0.29
C SER A 186 -13.01 14.68 -1.04
N GLU A 187 -12.92 13.80 -2.03
CA GLU A 187 -14.06 13.45 -2.93
C GLU A 187 -14.39 11.96 -2.86
N CYS A 188 -13.79 11.20 -1.97
CA CYS A 188 -14.05 9.78 -1.89
C CYS A 188 -14.67 9.37 -0.55
N HIS A 189 -15.40 8.27 -0.60
CA HIS A 189 -15.90 7.55 0.56
C HIS A 189 -15.29 6.16 0.58
N VAL A 190 -14.77 5.77 1.73
CA VAL A 190 -14.21 4.44 1.94
C VAL A 190 -15.15 3.64 2.80
N THR A 191 -15.57 2.47 2.31
CA THR A 191 -16.52 1.59 2.99
C THR A 191 -15.92 0.19 3.11
N VAL A 192 -15.91 -0.39 4.32
CA VAL A 192 -15.57 -1.81 4.51
C VAL A 192 -16.72 -2.64 3.98
N THR A 193 -16.47 -3.43 2.94
CA THR A 193 -17.49 -4.26 2.28
C THR A 193 -17.42 -5.72 2.69
N GLU A 194 -16.23 -6.22 2.93
CA GLU A 194 -16.00 -7.63 3.20
C GLU A 194 -14.82 -7.82 4.17
N SER A 195 -14.93 -8.85 5.00
CA SER A 195 -13.87 -9.32 5.86
C SER A 195 -13.66 -10.81 5.63
N ARG A 196 -12.44 -11.21 5.32
CA ARG A 196 -12.06 -12.62 5.16
C ARG A 196 -11.03 -12.99 6.20
N GLN A 197 -11.30 -14.03 6.94
CA GLN A 197 -10.34 -14.63 7.86
C GLN A 197 -9.61 -15.76 7.13
N HIS A 198 -8.29 -15.67 7.10
CA HIS A 198 -7.44 -16.78 6.69
C HIS A 198 -6.97 -17.54 7.93
N GLN A 199 -7.44 -18.75 8.11
CA GLN A 199 -6.96 -19.64 9.15
C GLN A 199 -5.57 -20.15 8.74
N LEU A 200 -4.56 -19.76 9.53
CA LEU A 200 -3.23 -20.36 9.63
C LEU A 200 -2.35 -20.34 8.36
N SER A 201 -1.43 -19.41 8.34
CA SER A 201 -0.11 -19.68 7.79
C SER A 201 0.72 -20.43 8.87
N PRO A 202 1.57 -21.41 8.50
CA PRO A 202 2.47 -22.07 9.45
C PRO A 202 3.37 -21.10 10.23
N ASP A 203 3.59 -19.92 9.68
CA ASP A 203 4.49 -18.89 10.21
C ASP A 203 3.80 -17.84 11.09
N SER A 204 2.46 -17.89 11.25
CA SER A 204 1.74 -16.90 12.07
C SER A 204 0.77 -17.60 13.04
N PRO A 205 0.95 -17.47 14.36
CA PRO A 205 0.09 -18.10 15.37
C PRO A 205 -1.29 -17.43 15.50
N SER A 206 -1.51 -16.29 14.87
CA SER A 206 -2.78 -15.55 14.90
C SER A 206 -3.47 -15.56 13.54
N PRO A 207 -4.80 -15.73 13.48
CA PRO A 207 -5.55 -15.68 12.23
C PRO A 207 -5.39 -14.29 11.58
N THR A 208 -4.99 -14.27 10.32
CA THR A 208 -4.86 -13.03 9.56
C THR A 208 -6.22 -12.66 8.96
N GLN A 209 -6.74 -11.50 9.32
CA GLN A 209 -7.96 -10.97 8.77
C GLN A 209 -7.63 -9.96 7.65
N ILE A 210 -8.16 -10.21 6.45
CA ILE A 210 -8.04 -9.28 5.33
C ILE A 210 -9.38 -8.56 5.15
N LEU A 211 -9.32 -7.24 5.20
CA LEU A 211 -10.45 -6.34 4.97
C LEU A 211 -10.45 -5.88 3.52
N THR A 212 -11.59 -6.00 2.87
CA THR A 212 -11.82 -5.42 1.54
C THR A 212 -12.57 -4.10 1.71
N LEU A 213 -11.94 -3.02 1.28
CA LEU A 213 -12.48 -1.67 1.36
C LEU A 213 -12.82 -1.21 -0.06
N ARG A 214 -14.03 -0.70 -0.22
CA ARG A 214 -14.47 -0.07 -1.46
C ARG A 214 -14.24 1.43 -1.37
N VAL A 215 -13.58 1.97 -2.37
CA VAL A 215 -13.35 3.41 -2.55
C VAL A 215 -14.28 3.89 -3.63
N ASP A 216 -15.26 4.68 -3.25
CA ASP A 216 -16.24 5.32 -4.16
C ASP A 216 -15.91 6.81 -4.24
N SER A 217 -15.83 7.37 -5.45
CA SER A 217 -15.64 8.81 -5.65
C SER A 217 -16.98 9.50 -5.94
N ILE A 218 -17.15 10.71 -5.43
CA ILE A 218 -18.26 11.60 -5.78
C ILE A 218 -18.14 12.02 -7.25
N ASN A 219 -16.92 12.04 -7.80
CA ASN A 219 -16.69 12.34 -9.20
C ASN A 219 -17.13 11.16 -10.09
N PRO A 220 -18.16 11.31 -10.92
CA PRO A 220 -18.67 10.22 -11.76
C PRO A 220 -17.68 9.74 -12.83
N ALA A 221 -16.67 10.54 -13.16
CA ALA A 221 -15.60 10.16 -14.09
C ALA A 221 -14.55 9.28 -13.46
N ALA A 222 -14.43 9.27 -12.13
CA ALA A 222 -13.52 8.40 -11.38
C ALA A 222 -14.20 7.04 -11.10
N ARG A 223 -13.56 5.96 -11.49
CA ARG A 223 -14.09 4.61 -11.27
C ARG A 223 -13.90 4.19 -9.84
N ALA A 224 -14.93 3.60 -9.22
CA ALA A 224 -14.81 2.92 -7.94
C ALA A 224 -13.83 1.74 -8.04
N PHE A 225 -13.11 1.49 -6.96
CA PHE A 225 -12.16 0.38 -6.87
C PHE A 225 -12.10 -0.19 -5.46
N TYR A 226 -11.56 -1.40 -5.35
CA TYR A 226 -11.42 -2.09 -4.08
C TYR A 226 -9.95 -2.13 -3.68
N ILE A 227 -9.66 -1.93 -2.40
CA ILE A 227 -8.35 -2.13 -1.78
C ILE A 227 -8.45 -3.24 -0.74
N SER A 228 -7.42 -4.05 -0.60
CA SER A 228 -7.34 -5.09 0.42
C SER A 228 -6.26 -4.71 1.42
N VAL A 229 -6.61 -4.73 2.69
CA VAL A 229 -5.75 -4.29 3.79
C VAL A 229 -5.79 -5.34 4.89
N ASN A 230 -4.65 -5.62 5.52
CA ASN A 230 -4.62 -6.45 6.71
C ASN A 230 -5.27 -5.70 7.88
N SER A 231 -6.03 -6.41 8.73
CA SER A 231 -6.64 -5.80 9.92
C SER A 231 -5.60 -5.13 10.83
N THR A 232 -4.37 -5.64 10.87
CA THR A 232 -3.25 -5.03 11.62
C THR A 232 -2.81 -3.66 11.10
N GLU A 233 -3.04 -3.38 9.83
CA GLU A 233 -2.69 -2.10 9.19
C GLU A 233 -3.91 -1.14 9.15
N TYR A 234 -5.09 -1.61 9.58
CA TYR A 234 -6.33 -0.85 9.47
C TYR A 234 -6.33 0.43 10.32
N SER A 235 -5.73 0.40 11.49
CA SER A 235 -5.63 1.58 12.35
C SER A 235 -4.76 2.67 11.72
N GLU A 236 -3.62 2.29 11.10
CA GLU A 236 -2.74 3.22 10.40
C GLU A 236 -3.43 3.82 9.17
N LEU A 237 -4.15 2.99 8.41
CA LEU A 237 -4.99 3.44 7.30
C LEU A 237 -6.02 4.47 7.76
N ARG A 238 -6.73 4.20 8.86
CA ARG A 238 -7.76 5.08 9.42
C ARG A 238 -7.19 6.44 9.83
N GLU A 239 -5.97 6.45 10.38
CA GLU A 239 -5.28 7.69 10.76
C GLU A 239 -4.88 8.56 9.56
N LYS A 240 -4.64 7.92 8.39
CA LYS A 240 -4.25 8.63 7.16
C LYS A 240 -5.43 9.12 6.33
N LEU A 241 -6.62 8.61 6.55
CA LEU A 241 -7.82 9.04 5.84
C LEU A 241 -8.46 10.27 6.52
N HIS A 242 -8.80 11.27 5.72
CA HIS A 242 -9.46 12.49 6.23
C HIS A 242 -10.91 12.24 6.64
N ALA A 243 -11.58 11.31 5.95
CA ALA A 243 -12.96 10.96 6.25
C ALA A 243 -13.02 9.62 7.01
N PRO A 244 -13.97 9.46 7.94
CA PRO A 244 -14.15 8.21 8.66
C PRO A 244 -14.54 7.08 7.70
N ILE A 245 -13.95 5.90 7.90
CA ILE A 245 -14.29 4.69 7.15
C ILE A 245 -15.68 4.23 7.60
N ARG A 246 -16.58 4.06 6.63
CA ARG A 246 -17.91 3.48 6.90
C ARG A 246 -17.78 1.97 6.99
N SER A 247 -18.40 1.36 7.98
CA SER A 247 -18.48 -0.10 8.09
C SER A 247 -19.85 -0.58 7.60
N SER A 248 -19.88 -1.64 6.81
CA SER A 248 -21.11 -2.37 6.55
C SER A 248 -21.56 -3.06 7.86
N ALA A 249 -22.87 -3.11 8.11
CA ALA A 249 -23.47 -3.50 9.39
C ALA A 249 -23.05 -4.91 9.92
N ASN A 250 -22.43 -5.74 9.07
CA ASN A 250 -22.09 -7.13 9.41
C ASN A 250 -20.57 -7.41 9.43
N VAL A 251 -19.71 -6.40 9.42
CA VAL A 251 -18.27 -6.63 9.42
C VAL A 251 -17.68 -6.37 10.80
N VAL A 252 -17.23 -7.43 11.45
CA VAL A 252 -16.46 -7.36 12.69
C VAL A 252 -14.98 -7.25 12.34
N ILE A 253 -14.35 -6.14 12.73
CA ILE A 253 -12.93 -5.90 12.53
C ILE A 253 -12.20 -6.37 13.80
N HIS A 254 -11.35 -7.38 13.66
CA HIS A 254 -10.48 -7.82 14.74
C HIS A 254 -9.28 -6.88 14.82
N GLN A 255 -9.30 -6.01 15.82
CA GLN A 255 -8.16 -5.17 16.19
C GLN A 255 -7.23 -5.98 17.11
N THR A 256 -5.94 -5.70 17.05
CA THR A 256 -5.01 -6.23 18.04
C THR A 256 -5.32 -5.63 19.41
N ILE A 257 -4.99 -6.36 20.49
CA ILE A 257 -5.14 -5.84 21.86
C ILE A 257 -4.43 -4.50 22.02
N SER A 258 -3.27 -4.35 21.40
CA SER A 258 -2.51 -3.09 21.42
C SER A 258 -3.22 -1.93 20.69
N GLU A 259 -3.96 -2.19 19.62
CA GLU A 259 -4.74 -1.15 18.91
C GLU A 259 -5.99 -0.77 19.69
N LEU A 260 -6.69 -1.76 20.25
CA LEU A 260 -7.82 -1.49 21.12
C LEU A 260 -7.40 -0.69 22.37
N PHE A 261 -6.24 -1.03 22.93
CA PHE A 261 -5.64 -0.27 24.01
C PHE A 261 -5.32 1.16 23.58
N LEU A 262 -4.78 1.39 22.40
CA LEU A 262 -4.42 2.73 21.92
C LEU A 262 -5.64 3.65 21.81
N ASP A 263 -6.77 3.15 21.33
CA ASP A 263 -8.03 3.91 21.29
C ASP A 263 -8.52 4.25 22.70
N THR A 264 -8.46 3.29 23.63
CA THR A 264 -8.82 3.50 25.05
C THR A 264 -7.84 4.47 25.73
N PHE A 265 -6.55 4.33 25.44
CA PHE A 265 -5.51 5.24 25.96
C PHE A 265 -5.74 6.69 25.53
N ARG A 266 -6.08 6.92 24.26
CA ARG A 266 -6.42 8.27 23.76
C ARG A 266 -7.64 8.84 24.47
N ALA A 267 -8.71 8.06 24.52
CA ALA A 267 -9.95 8.48 25.19
C ALA A 267 -9.72 8.82 26.67
N GLN A 268 -8.88 8.05 27.36
CA GLN A 268 -8.56 8.32 28.76
C GLN A 268 -7.70 9.58 28.92
N VAL A 269 -6.70 9.80 28.04
CA VAL A 269 -5.83 10.99 28.10
C VAL A 269 -6.58 12.26 27.74
N GLU A 270 -7.62 12.20 26.90
CA GLU A 270 -8.48 13.35 26.61
C GLU A 270 -9.26 13.84 27.82
N LEU A 271 -9.47 12.99 28.83
CA LEU A 271 -10.10 13.35 30.11
C LEU A 271 -9.11 14.00 31.09
N ASN A 272 -7.81 13.87 30.86
CA ASN A 272 -6.78 14.46 31.73
C ASN A 272 -6.67 15.97 31.51
N PRO A 273 -6.11 16.73 32.49
CA PRO A 273 -5.80 18.12 32.32
C PRO A 273 -4.89 18.37 31.11
N THR A 274 -5.14 19.46 30.39
CA THR A 274 -4.28 19.88 29.27
C THR A 274 -3.06 20.66 29.80
N TYR A 275 -1.95 20.53 29.07
CA TYR A 275 -0.74 21.30 29.36
C TYR A 275 -0.64 22.49 28.38
N THR A 276 -0.66 23.71 28.91
CA THR A 276 -0.48 24.93 28.10
C THR A 276 1.01 25.15 27.84
N LEU A 277 1.38 25.27 26.56
CA LEU A 277 2.76 25.51 26.19
C LEU A 277 3.21 26.94 26.62
N PRO A 278 4.37 27.10 27.28
CA PRO A 278 4.90 28.42 27.61
C PRO A 278 5.11 29.27 26.35
N SER A 279 4.83 30.58 26.47
CA SER A 279 5.00 31.56 25.40
C SER A 279 6.44 31.55 24.89
N GLY A 280 6.63 31.37 23.58
CA GLY A 280 7.95 31.34 22.92
C GLY A 280 8.55 29.95 22.74
N GLN A 281 7.85 28.88 23.08
CA GLN A 281 8.24 27.52 22.71
C GLN A 281 7.41 27.01 21.50
N ASP A 282 8.10 26.54 20.47
CA ASP A 282 7.47 25.88 19.35
C ASP A 282 7.47 24.34 19.55
N LEU A 283 6.42 23.70 19.04
CA LEU A 283 6.34 22.23 19.04
C LEU A 283 7.24 21.68 17.92
N GLU A 284 8.09 20.75 18.28
CA GLU A 284 8.93 20.03 17.34
C GLU A 284 8.19 18.80 16.76
N PRO A 285 8.64 18.26 15.62
CA PRO A 285 8.14 16.98 15.12
C PRO A 285 8.32 15.86 16.15
N CYS A 286 7.37 14.95 16.22
CA CYS A 286 7.44 13.78 17.10
C CYS A 286 8.67 12.94 16.79
N ILE A 287 9.48 12.63 17.79
CA ILE A 287 10.70 11.81 17.63
C ILE A 287 10.37 10.39 17.16
N GLY A 288 9.20 9.85 17.51
CA GLY A 288 8.82 8.49 17.18
C GLY A 288 8.41 8.30 15.72
N CYS A 289 7.59 9.19 15.15
CA CYS A 289 7.10 9.06 13.79
C CYS A 289 7.64 10.12 12.83
N MET A 290 8.17 11.24 13.33
CA MET A 290 8.62 12.41 12.54
C MET A 290 7.56 13.00 11.58
N GLN A 291 6.30 12.58 11.72
CA GLN A 291 5.21 12.94 10.81
C GLN A 291 4.33 14.08 11.35
N VAL A 292 4.06 14.07 12.64
CA VAL A 292 3.19 15.03 13.30
C VAL A 292 3.94 15.76 14.40
N LEU A 293 3.44 16.91 14.81
CA LEU A 293 4.02 17.65 15.94
C LEU A 293 3.83 16.88 17.24
N ALA A 294 4.80 17.02 18.14
CA ALA A 294 4.73 16.44 19.47
C ALA A 294 3.62 17.15 20.27
N ASN A 295 2.56 16.42 20.61
CA ASN A 295 1.39 16.97 21.28
C ASN A 295 1.10 16.32 22.64
N SER A 296 2.07 15.62 23.21
CA SER A 296 1.94 15.02 24.54
C SER A 296 3.07 15.46 25.48
N LYS A 297 2.72 15.73 26.73
CA LYS A 297 3.63 16.09 27.81
C LYS A 297 3.35 15.20 29.02
N LEU A 298 4.40 14.74 29.69
CA LEU A 298 4.29 14.01 30.95
C LEU A 298 4.41 15.01 32.11
N VAL A 299 3.39 15.03 32.96
CA VAL A 299 3.33 15.85 34.18
C VAL A 299 2.82 14.94 35.28
N THR A 300 3.46 14.92 36.43
CA THR A 300 2.99 14.12 37.57
C THR A 300 1.70 14.70 38.13
N LEU A 301 0.59 14.05 37.83
CA LEU A 301 -0.76 14.46 38.26
C LEU A 301 -1.41 13.41 39.18
N CYS A 302 -0.90 12.19 39.17
CA CYS A 302 -1.38 11.16 40.04
C CYS A 302 -0.98 11.46 41.49
N HIS A 303 -1.93 11.90 42.33
CA HIS A 303 -1.78 11.96 43.76
C HIS A 303 -2.27 10.65 44.36
N SER A 304 -1.37 9.77 44.80
CA SER A 304 -1.74 8.73 45.74
C SER A 304 -1.48 9.24 47.16
N GLU A 305 -2.47 9.20 48.00
CA GLU A 305 -2.33 9.49 49.45
C GLU A 305 -1.43 8.45 50.14
N ASP A 306 -1.19 7.34 49.49
CA ASP A 306 -0.24 6.32 49.91
C ASP A 306 1.17 6.66 49.39
N SER A 307 2.12 6.64 50.30
CA SER A 307 3.55 6.99 50.14
C SER A 307 4.32 6.16 49.11
N ASP A 308 3.63 5.36 48.33
CA ASP A 308 4.18 4.43 47.32
C ASP A 308 3.81 4.82 45.89
N SER A 309 3.53 6.11 45.60
CA SER A 309 3.36 6.57 44.22
C SER A 309 4.71 6.51 43.49
N ASP A 310 4.90 5.44 42.74
CA ASP A 310 6.11 5.17 41.94
C ASP A 310 6.26 6.10 40.73
N CYS A 311 5.35 7.05 40.48
CA CYS A 311 5.44 7.99 39.38
C CYS A 311 6.43 9.12 39.70
N GLN A 312 7.30 9.44 38.75
CA GLN A 312 8.41 10.37 38.89
C GLN A 312 8.20 11.59 38.01
N GLN A 313 8.64 12.75 38.48
CA GLN A 313 8.58 13.98 37.70
C GLN A 313 9.40 13.87 36.42
N CYS A 314 8.74 14.08 35.29
CA CYS A 314 9.36 14.11 33.98
C CYS A 314 9.60 15.57 33.53
N PHE A 315 10.87 15.94 33.33
CA PHE A 315 11.28 17.29 32.91
C PHE A 315 11.44 17.41 31.37
N CYS A 316 11.21 16.36 30.61
CA CYS A 316 11.30 16.41 29.15
C CYS A 316 10.30 17.40 28.58
N ARG A 317 10.72 18.19 27.60
CA ARG A 317 9.79 18.97 26.76
C ARG A 317 8.87 18.04 25.97
N PRO A 318 7.78 18.52 25.36
CA PRO A 318 6.96 17.72 24.47
C PRO A 318 7.80 17.22 23.28
N MET A 319 8.00 15.89 23.17
CA MET A 319 8.84 15.26 22.16
C MET A 319 8.12 14.14 21.43
N TRP A 320 6.94 13.74 21.91
CA TRP A 320 6.19 12.61 21.41
C TRP A 320 4.77 13.02 21.06
N CYS A 321 4.21 12.46 19.98
CA CYS A 321 2.77 12.54 19.76
C CYS A 321 2.05 11.48 20.60
N LEU A 322 0.78 11.73 20.88
CA LEU A 322 -0.05 10.87 21.74
C LEU A 322 -0.09 9.41 21.22
N SER A 323 -0.17 9.22 19.90
CA SER A 323 -0.16 7.89 19.29
C SER A 323 1.14 7.14 19.52
N CYS A 324 2.29 7.78 19.32
CA CYS A 324 3.59 7.15 19.55
C CYS A 324 3.83 6.86 21.02
N LEU A 325 3.40 7.75 21.89
CA LEU A 325 3.49 7.54 23.34
C LEU A 325 2.59 6.39 23.80
N GLY A 326 1.37 6.28 23.27
CA GLY A 326 0.47 5.17 23.55
C GLY A 326 1.00 3.82 23.04
N ARG A 327 1.59 3.79 21.84
CA ARG A 327 2.26 2.58 21.31
C ARG A 327 3.47 2.18 22.19
N TRP A 328 4.25 3.16 22.64
CA TRP A 328 5.33 2.91 23.60
C TRP A 328 4.78 2.32 24.89
N PHE A 329 3.71 2.91 25.44
CA PHE A 329 3.05 2.43 26.66
C PHE A 329 2.61 0.97 26.51
N ALA A 330 1.90 0.64 25.42
CA ALA A 330 1.46 -0.72 25.09
C ALA A 330 2.63 -1.71 24.92
N SER A 331 3.75 -1.31 24.33
CA SER A 331 4.92 -2.17 24.10
C SER A 331 5.64 -2.58 25.39
N ARG A 332 5.39 -1.90 26.50
CA ARG A 332 5.98 -2.18 27.82
C ARG A 332 5.07 -2.99 28.72
N GLN A 333 3.92 -3.40 28.22
CA GLN A 333 2.94 -4.17 28.98
C GLN A 333 3.15 -5.67 28.83
N ASP A 334 2.66 -6.39 29.85
CA ASP A 334 2.58 -7.85 29.77
C ASP A 334 1.46 -8.24 28.81
N GLN A 335 1.85 -8.85 27.68
CA GLN A 335 0.89 -9.29 26.64
C GLN A 335 -0.06 -10.37 27.12
N GLN A 336 0.26 -11.06 28.22
CA GLN A 336 -0.59 -12.09 28.81
C GLN A 336 -1.65 -11.52 29.77
N ARG A 337 -1.53 -10.25 30.19
CA ARG A 337 -2.42 -9.61 31.17
C ARG A 337 -2.92 -8.25 30.68
N PRO A 338 -3.69 -8.20 29.59
CA PRO A 338 -4.15 -6.94 29.03
C PRO A 338 -5.04 -6.12 29.97
N GLU A 339 -5.70 -6.74 30.92
CA GLU A 339 -6.54 -6.09 31.94
C GLU A 339 -5.75 -5.15 32.88
N THR A 340 -4.45 -5.34 32.99
CA THR A 340 -3.60 -4.51 33.88
C THR A 340 -3.01 -3.29 33.17
N TRP A 341 -3.14 -3.17 31.86
CA TRP A 341 -2.43 -2.18 31.08
C TRP A 341 -2.77 -0.73 31.47
N LEU A 342 -4.05 -0.43 31.70
CA LEU A 342 -4.50 0.93 32.07
C LEU A 342 -4.04 1.35 33.48
N SER A 343 -3.83 0.42 34.38
CA SER A 343 -3.38 0.67 35.75
C SER A 343 -1.85 0.60 35.91
N SER A 344 -1.14 0.24 34.86
CA SER A 344 0.30 0.02 34.89
C SER A 344 1.10 1.32 34.82
N ARG A 345 2.38 1.22 35.10
CA ARG A 345 3.34 2.32 35.03
C ARG A 345 4.48 1.93 34.10
N VAL A 346 4.89 2.87 33.25
CA VAL A 346 5.95 2.64 32.27
C VAL A 346 7.02 3.73 32.38
N PRO A 347 8.26 3.45 31.94
CA PRO A 347 9.30 4.47 31.90
C PRO A 347 9.10 5.42 30.71
N CYS A 348 9.33 6.70 30.91
CA CYS A 348 9.39 7.67 29.81
C CYS A 348 10.41 7.23 28.76
N PRO A 349 10.09 7.26 27.47
CA PRO A 349 11.01 6.83 26.43
C PRO A 349 12.29 7.66 26.33
N THR A 350 12.30 8.88 26.91
CA THR A 350 13.43 9.80 26.86
C THR A 350 14.26 9.80 28.15
N CYS A 351 13.66 10.12 29.30
CA CYS A 351 14.39 10.27 30.57
C CYS A 351 14.21 9.07 31.52
N ARG A 352 13.39 8.08 31.17
CA ARG A 352 13.06 6.89 31.96
C ARG A 352 12.30 7.16 33.28
N ALA A 353 11.87 8.39 33.55
CA ALA A 353 10.99 8.68 34.67
C ALA A 353 9.71 7.85 34.55
N ARG A 354 9.31 7.15 35.62
CA ARG A 354 8.09 6.33 35.61
C ARG A 354 6.86 7.19 35.60
N PHE A 355 5.87 6.85 34.79
CA PHE A 355 4.59 7.55 34.68
C PHE A 355 3.44 6.56 34.45
N CYS A 356 2.24 6.95 34.81
CA CYS A 356 0.98 6.25 34.53
C CYS A 356 0.17 7.04 33.48
N ILE A 357 -0.97 6.49 33.08
CA ILE A 357 -1.84 7.12 32.07
C ILE A 357 -2.37 8.49 32.52
N LEU A 358 -2.60 8.67 33.84
CA LEU A 358 -3.10 9.92 34.41
C LEU A 358 -2.07 11.07 34.33
N ASP A 359 -0.79 10.76 34.18
CA ASP A 359 0.30 11.73 34.07
C ASP A 359 0.52 12.24 32.62
N VAL A 360 -0.28 11.76 31.67
CA VAL A 360 -0.17 12.14 30.25
C VAL A 360 -1.11 13.31 29.97
N CYS A 361 -0.57 14.43 29.53
CA CYS A 361 -1.33 15.62 29.17
C CYS A 361 -1.26 15.90 27.67
N VAL A 362 -2.38 16.28 27.06
CA VAL A 362 -2.40 16.85 25.72
C VAL A 362 -1.91 18.29 25.78
N VAL A 363 -1.02 18.65 24.85
CA VAL A 363 -0.47 20.01 24.77
C VAL A 363 -1.42 20.90 23.98
N THR A 364 -1.81 22.01 24.58
CA THR A 364 -2.56 23.10 23.95
C THR A 364 -1.69 24.34 23.79
N ARG A 365 -1.94 25.13 22.74
CA ARG A 365 -1.27 26.43 22.51
C ARG A 365 -1.99 27.56 23.22
#